data_e813604904adbdac4b4b4c516b015ad0
#
_entry.id   e813604904adbdac4b4b4c516b015ad0
#
_cell.length_a   1.000
_cell.length_b   1.000
_cell.length_c   1.000
_cell.angle_alpha   90.00
_cell.angle_beta   90.00
_cell.angle_gamma   90.00
#
_symmetry.space_group_name_H-M   'P 1'
#
loop_
_entity.id
_entity.type
_entity.pdbx_description
1 polymer ?
#
loop_
_entity_poly.entity_id
_entity_poly.type
_entity_poly.pdbx_seq_one_letter_code
_entity_poly.pdbx_strand_id
1 'polypeptide(L)'
;MLGAHAIEVGPLGMLAINISLLAMVGWALLRAERGLPDGREWTLLAMLAIFGIFGRVLLEPLPNIQPVTVLVLLVGVHMGAKRSIALAAVIALGSNMLMGHGLWTLYQALGWSLVGCLGAFAATHLNTLPRIAGAAALCGFLFDWVISLSILHTLGPSMLPAYIIAGLPFDLLHAMGNLFFAAWLASPLADIINRHQVVTL
;
A
#
# COMPACT_ATOMS: atom_id res chain seq x y z
N MET A 1 6.73 11.70 -19.97
CA MET A 1 6.15 12.80 -19.16
C MET A 1 6.83 12.77 -17.81
N LEU A 2 7.72 13.71 -17.52
CA LEU A 2 8.21 13.93 -16.16
C LEU A 2 7.01 14.45 -15.37
N GLY A 3 6.46 13.59 -14.52
CA GLY A 3 5.26 13.90 -13.78
C GLY A 3 5.45 15.09 -12.86
N ALA A 4 4.40 15.87 -12.65
CA ALA A 4 4.33 17.03 -11.75
C ALA A 4 4.72 16.74 -10.27
N HIS A 5 5.08 15.50 -9.97
CA HIS A 5 5.48 15.00 -8.66
C HIS A 5 7.00 14.85 -8.46
N ALA A 6 7.81 15.07 -9.51
CA ALA A 6 9.26 14.94 -9.41
C ALA A 6 9.84 16.14 -8.65
N ILE A 7 9.81 16.05 -7.32
CA ILE A 7 10.71 16.87 -6.49
C ILE A 7 12.10 16.30 -6.73
N GLU A 8 12.97 17.06 -7.37
CA GLU A 8 14.39 16.72 -7.40
C GLU A 8 14.95 16.89 -5.99
N VAL A 9 14.87 15.83 -5.23
CA VAL A 9 15.51 15.73 -3.94
C VAL A 9 16.97 15.44 -4.22
N GLY A 10 17.87 16.39 -3.91
CA GLY A 10 19.30 16.19 -4.13
C GLY A 10 19.84 14.88 -3.54
N PRO A 11 21.10 14.48 -3.87
CA PRO A 11 21.65 13.16 -3.48
C PRO A 11 21.52 12.85 -1.99
N LEU A 12 21.70 13.83 -1.11
CA LEU A 12 21.53 13.67 0.34
C LEU A 12 20.07 13.41 0.74
N GLY A 13 19.13 14.07 0.08
CA GLY A 13 17.72 13.84 0.32
C GLY A 13 17.27 12.46 -0.16
N MET A 14 17.75 11.99 -1.31
CA MET A 14 17.50 10.62 -1.78
C MET A 14 18.09 9.58 -0.84
N LEU A 15 19.31 9.82 -0.32
CA LEU A 15 19.92 8.96 0.68
C LEU A 15 19.07 8.90 1.95
N ALA A 16 18.58 10.04 2.45
CA ALA A 16 17.73 10.12 3.62
C ALA A 16 16.39 9.35 3.43
N ILE A 17 15.76 9.47 2.25
CA ILE A 17 14.55 8.73 1.88
C ILE A 17 14.82 7.23 1.88
N ASN A 18 15.91 6.79 1.24
CA ASN A 18 16.28 5.38 1.17
C ASN A 18 16.55 4.79 2.56
N ILE A 19 17.29 5.51 3.41
CA ILE A 19 17.55 5.09 4.80
C ILE A 19 16.24 5.01 5.58
N SER A 20 15.35 5.99 5.45
CA SER A 20 14.06 5.99 6.14
C SER A 20 13.18 4.81 5.73
N LEU A 21 13.10 4.51 4.42
CA LEU A 21 12.36 3.35 3.90
C LEU A 21 12.98 2.04 4.36
N LEU A 22 14.30 1.89 4.28
CA LEU A 22 14.99 0.70 4.76
C LEU A 22 14.83 0.50 6.26
N ALA A 23 14.89 1.59 7.04
CA ALA A 23 14.64 1.54 8.48
C ALA A 23 13.20 1.13 8.79
N MET A 24 12.21 1.65 8.05
CA MET A 24 10.81 1.29 8.21
C MET A 24 10.55 -0.17 7.84
N VAL A 25 11.09 -0.64 6.71
CA VAL A 25 11.01 -2.05 6.30
C VAL A 25 11.70 -2.93 7.33
N GLY A 26 12.95 -2.61 7.71
CA GLY A 26 13.72 -3.37 8.70
C GLY A 26 13.01 -3.43 10.05
N TRP A 27 12.48 -2.30 10.54
CA TRP A 27 11.71 -2.28 11.78
C TRP A 27 10.45 -3.14 11.69
N ALA A 28 9.68 -3.02 10.58
CA ALA A 28 8.47 -3.80 10.37
C ALA A 28 8.78 -5.30 10.27
N LEU A 29 9.85 -5.68 9.58
CA LEU A 29 10.30 -7.09 9.49
C LEU A 29 10.73 -7.63 10.86
N LEU A 30 11.58 -6.92 11.61
CA LEU A 30 12.02 -7.32 12.95
C LEU A 30 10.84 -7.45 13.92
N ARG A 31 9.80 -6.60 13.78
CA ARG A 31 8.59 -6.70 14.59
C ARG A 31 7.70 -7.86 14.17
N ALA A 32 7.65 -8.16 12.87
CA ALA A 32 6.93 -9.31 12.34
C ALA A 32 7.61 -10.64 12.74
N GLU A 33 8.94 -10.73 12.65
CA GLU A 33 9.74 -11.93 12.95
C GLU A 33 9.50 -12.45 14.37
N ARG A 34 9.34 -11.56 15.35
CA ARG A 34 9.10 -11.95 16.75
C ARG A 34 7.76 -12.67 17.00
N GLY A 35 6.90 -12.78 15.98
CA GLY A 35 5.59 -13.42 16.07
C GLY A 35 5.36 -14.52 15.03
N LEU A 36 6.41 -14.96 14.31
CA LEU A 36 6.29 -15.93 13.23
C LEU A 36 7.05 -17.21 13.57
N PRO A 37 6.34 -18.29 13.95
CA PRO A 37 7.01 -19.55 14.25
C PRO A 37 7.55 -20.28 13.00
N ASP A 38 7.03 -19.98 11.78
CA ASP A 38 7.35 -20.73 10.56
C ASP A 38 7.67 -19.87 9.34
N GLY A 39 8.67 -20.30 8.55
CA GLY A 39 9.07 -19.67 7.29
C GLY A 39 7.98 -19.57 6.22
N ARG A 40 6.85 -20.24 6.40
CA ARG A 40 5.70 -20.22 5.48
C ARG A 40 5.03 -18.86 5.37
N GLU A 41 4.87 -18.14 6.49
CA GLU A 41 4.29 -16.79 6.46
C GLU A 41 5.18 -15.80 5.70
N TRP A 42 6.50 -15.92 5.85
CA TRP A 42 7.45 -15.11 5.08
C TRP A 42 7.38 -15.40 3.58
N THR A 43 7.24 -16.67 3.21
CA THR A 43 7.05 -17.08 1.81
C THR A 43 5.76 -16.46 1.25
N LEU A 44 4.67 -16.51 2.00
CA LEU A 44 3.41 -15.90 1.59
C LEU A 44 3.56 -14.38 1.42
N LEU A 45 4.14 -13.68 2.40
CA LEU A 45 4.35 -12.23 2.30
C LEU A 45 5.26 -11.86 1.13
N ALA A 46 6.31 -12.66 0.85
CA ALA A 46 7.17 -12.46 -0.31
C ALA A 46 6.42 -12.63 -1.63
N MET A 47 5.56 -13.66 -1.75
CA MET A 47 4.71 -13.86 -2.93
C MET A 47 3.74 -12.70 -3.11
N LEU A 48 3.12 -12.21 -2.03
CA LEU A 48 2.20 -11.07 -2.07
C LEU A 48 2.94 -9.77 -2.43
N ALA A 49 4.19 -9.60 -1.95
CA ALA A 49 5.03 -8.47 -2.33
C ALA A 49 5.36 -8.49 -3.83
N ILE A 50 5.77 -9.64 -4.36
CA ILE A 50 6.02 -9.83 -5.78
C ILE A 50 4.76 -9.52 -6.59
N PHE A 51 3.61 -10.07 -6.20
CA PHE A 51 2.34 -9.79 -6.86
C PHE A 51 1.98 -8.30 -6.84
N GLY A 52 2.16 -7.63 -5.70
CA GLY A 52 1.90 -6.20 -5.56
C GLY A 52 2.84 -5.33 -6.40
N ILE A 53 4.15 -5.64 -6.41
CA ILE A 53 5.15 -4.93 -7.21
C ILE A 53 4.85 -5.09 -8.71
N PHE A 54 4.71 -6.32 -9.19
CA PHE A 54 4.43 -6.58 -10.60
C PHE A 54 3.06 -6.06 -11.02
N GLY A 55 2.04 -6.18 -10.16
CA GLY A 55 0.72 -5.63 -10.41
C GLY A 55 0.75 -4.10 -10.62
N ARG A 56 1.57 -3.37 -9.85
CA ARG A 56 1.78 -1.94 -10.08
C ARG A 56 2.49 -1.64 -11.40
N VAL A 57 3.59 -2.36 -11.66
CA VAL A 57 4.40 -2.14 -12.88
C VAL A 57 3.59 -2.47 -14.14
N LEU A 58 2.86 -3.58 -14.16
CA LEU A 58 2.05 -4.00 -15.31
C LEU A 58 0.85 -3.08 -15.57
N LEU A 59 0.27 -2.52 -14.51
CA LEU A 59 -0.90 -1.63 -14.59
C LEU A 59 -0.52 -0.14 -14.61
N GLU A 60 0.76 0.19 -14.66
CA GLU A 60 1.24 1.58 -14.73
C GLU A 60 0.55 2.43 -15.82
N PRO A 61 0.22 1.89 -17.01
CA PRO A 61 -0.51 2.66 -18.01
C PRO A 61 -1.95 3.03 -17.61
N LEU A 62 -2.53 2.37 -16.62
CA LEU A 62 -3.88 2.65 -16.10
C LEU A 62 -3.80 3.55 -14.86
N PRO A 63 -4.17 4.85 -14.96
CA PRO A 63 -4.02 5.77 -13.84
C PRO A 63 -4.75 5.28 -12.58
N ASN A 64 -4.01 5.15 -11.49
CA ASN A 64 -4.51 4.74 -10.16
C ASN A 64 -5.24 3.38 -10.09
N ILE A 65 -5.24 2.56 -11.14
CA ILE A 65 -5.85 1.23 -11.13
C ILE A 65 -4.76 0.21 -10.78
N GLN A 66 -4.69 -0.21 -9.50
CA GLN A 66 -3.64 -1.10 -9.02
C GLN A 66 -4.12 -1.95 -7.82
N PRO A 67 -3.62 -3.19 -7.64
CA PRO A 67 -4.15 -4.13 -6.64
C PRO A 67 -3.66 -3.86 -5.21
N VAL A 68 -2.69 -2.96 -5.00
CA VAL A 68 -1.92 -2.86 -3.75
C VAL A 68 -2.80 -2.46 -2.57
N THR A 69 -3.70 -1.49 -2.74
CA THR A 69 -4.60 -1.02 -1.67
C THR A 69 -5.45 -2.16 -1.11
N VAL A 70 -6.04 -2.98 -2.00
CA VAL A 70 -6.81 -4.16 -1.60
C VAL A 70 -5.93 -5.21 -0.94
N LEU A 71 -4.73 -5.43 -1.49
CA LEU A 71 -3.77 -6.40 -0.98
C LEU A 71 -3.35 -6.09 0.45
N VAL A 72 -2.92 -4.85 0.73
CA VAL A 72 -2.50 -4.45 2.08
C VAL A 72 -3.67 -4.38 3.05
N LEU A 73 -4.87 -3.99 2.60
CA LEU A 73 -6.09 -4.02 3.41
C LEU A 73 -6.38 -5.45 3.87
N LEU A 74 -6.39 -6.43 2.96
CA LEU A 74 -6.67 -7.84 3.27
C LEU A 74 -5.59 -8.47 4.15
N VAL A 75 -4.32 -8.16 3.92
CA VAL A 75 -3.24 -8.60 4.82
C VAL A 75 -3.42 -7.97 6.21
N GLY A 76 -3.85 -6.71 6.29
CA GLY A 76 -4.23 -6.08 7.57
C GLY A 76 -5.34 -6.85 8.28
N VAL A 77 -6.42 -7.17 7.57
CA VAL A 77 -7.58 -7.92 8.09
C VAL A 77 -7.18 -9.31 8.62
N HIS A 78 -6.41 -10.06 7.84
CA HIS A 78 -6.16 -11.49 8.14
C HIS A 78 -4.85 -11.75 8.88
N MET A 79 -3.83 -10.91 8.71
CA MET A 79 -2.49 -11.13 9.27
C MET A 79 -2.04 -10.03 10.25
N GLY A 80 -2.85 -8.98 10.40
CA GLY A 80 -2.61 -7.88 11.32
C GLY A 80 -1.71 -6.75 10.76
N ALA A 81 -1.70 -5.62 11.49
CA ALA A 81 -1.08 -4.38 11.05
C ALA A 81 0.43 -4.49 10.76
N LYS A 82 1.18 -5.21 11.60
CA LYS A 82 2.65 -5.29 11.44
C LYS A 82 3.07 -5.90 10.10
N ARG A 83 2.40 -6.98 9.68
CA ARG A 83 2.67 -7.67 8.42
C ARG A 83 2.24 -6.83 7.23
N SER A 84 1.11 -6.15 7.36
CA SER A 84 0.61 -5.26 6.32
C SER A 84 1.50 -4.03 6.13
N ILE A 85 2.02 -3.43 7.21
CA ILE A 85 3.00 -2.32 7.13
C ILE A 85 4.29 -2.79 6.43
N ALA A 86 4.80 -3.98 6.79
CA ALA A 86 5.98 -4.53 6.13
C ALA A 86 5.74 -4.73 4.63
N LEU A 87 4.60 -5.33 4.26
CA LEU A 87 4.21 -5.54 2.87
C LEU A 87 4.08 -4.22 2.11
N ALA A 88 3.40 -3.23 2.68
CA ALA A 88 3.22 -1.91 2.10
C ALA A 88 4.56 -1.23 1.78
N ALA A 89 5.49 -1.25 2.74
CA ALA A 89 6.82 -0.66 2.58
C ALA A 89 7.64 -1.38 1.50
N VAL A 90 7.63 -2.72 1.48
CA VAL A 90 8.34 -3.52 0.47
C VAL A 90 7.76 -3.27 -0.93
N ILE A 91 6.43 -3.23 -1.08
CA ILE A 91 5.81 -2.96 -2.38
C ILE A 91 6.11 -1.54 -2.86
N ALA A 92 5.96 -0.53 -1.98
CA ALA A 92 6.25 0.86 -2.34
C ALA A 92 7.69 1.04 -2.79
N LEU A 93 8.65 0.53 -2.01
CA LEU A 93 10.07 0.63 -2.36
C LEU A 93 10.39 -0.17 -3.62
N GLY A 94 10.03 -1.44 -3.66
CA GLY A 94 10.38 -2.34 -4.77
C GLY A 94 9.80 -1.91 -6.10
N SER A 95 8.51 -1.48 -6.13
CA SER A 95 7.91 -0.99 -7.37
C SER A 95 8.49 0.35 -7.82
N ASN A 96 8.76 1.28 -6.89
CA ASN A 96 9.32 2.58 -7.24
C ASN A 96 10.79 2.51 -7.65
N MET A 97 11.53 1.48 -7.28
CA MET A 97 12.86 1.23 -7.87
C MET A 97 12.77 0.94 -9.38
N LEU A 98 11.64 0.43 -9.86
CA LEU A 98 11.40 0.15 -11.28
C LEU A 98 10.71 1.31 -12.00
N MET A 99 9.76 1.99 -11.33
CA MET A 99 8.89 3.01 -11.92
C MET A 99 9.38 4.45 -11.70
N GLY A 100 10.38 4.65 -10.85
CA GLY A 100 10.86 5.95 -10.42
C GLY A 100 10.67 6.17 -8.92
N HIS A 101 11.68 6.75 -8.30
CA HIS A 101 11.82 6.84 -6.85
C HIS A 101 12.02 8.29 -6.42
N GLY A 102 11.37 8.70 -5.32
CA GLY A 102 11.44 10.04 -4.78
C GLY A 102 10.73 10.18 -3.44
N LEU A 103 10.50 11.42 -3.01
CA LEU A 103 9.83 11.70 -1.73
C LEU A 103 8.43 11.07 -1.66
N TRP A 104 7.72 11.01 -2.79
CA TRP A 104 6.41 10.36 -2.88
C TRP A 104 6.41 8.89 -2.46
N THR A 105 7.56 8.19 -2.55
CA THR A 105 7.68 6.80 -2.10
C THR A 105 7.44 6.65 -0.60
N LEU A 106 7.88 7.62 0.22
CA LEU A 106 7.56 7.65 1.65
C LEU A 106 6.06 7.81 1.89
N TYR A 107 5.44 8.75 1.17
CA TYR A 107 3.99 8.97 1.30
C TYR A 107 3.17 7.78 0.83
N GLN A 108 3.61 7.08 -0.23
CA GLN A 108 2.98 5.84 -0.68
C GLN A 108 3.11 4.74 0.38
N ALA A 109 4.31 4.55 0.93
CA ALA A 109 4.53 3.58 1.98
C ALA A 109 3.69 3.88 3.23
N LEU A 110 3.59 5.17 3.63
CA LEU A 110 2.75 5.61 4.74
C LEU A 110 1.26 5.41 4.44
N GLY A 111 0.79 5.81 3.27
CA GLY A 111 -0.61 5.68 2.85
C GLY A 111 -1.07 4.22 2.87
N TRP A 112 -0.32 3.30 2.25
CA TRP A 112 -0.64 1.87 2.31
C TRP A 112 -0.46 1.27 3.70
N SER A 113 0.48 1.73 4.50
CA SER A 113 0.61 1.31 5.90
C SER A 113 -0.62 1.69 6.72
N LEU A 114 -1.17 2.90 6.51
CA LEU A 114 -2.42 3.32 7.14
C LEU A 114 -3.60 2.45 6.70
N VAL A 115 -3.71 2.14 5.41
CA VAL A 115 -4.73 1.21 4.89
C VAL A 115 -4.63 -0.15 5.57
N GLY A 116 -3.43 -0.69 5.71
CA GLY A 116 -3.20 -1.95 6.41
C GLY A 116 -3.56 -1.91 7.90
N CYS A 117 -3.25 -0.80 8.57
CA CYS A 117 -3.66 -0.58 9.96
C CYS A 117 -5.18 -0.51 10.10
N LEU A 118 -5.87 0.19 9.18
CA LEU A 118 -7.33 0.23 9.15
C LEU A 118 -7.94 -1.15 8.92
N GLY A 119 -7.36 -1.97 8.01
CA GLY A 119 -7.75 -3.35 7.80
C GLY A 119 -7.66 -4.17 9.09
N ALA A 120 -6.55 -4.08 9.81
CA ALA A 120 -6.35 -4.77 11.08
C ALA A 120 -7.31 -4.30 12.18
N PHE A 121 -7.54 -3.00 12.27
CA PHE A 121 -8.47 -2.40 13.24
C PHE A 121 -9.92 -2.80 12.96
N ALA A 122 -10.33 -2.80 11.69
CA ALA A 122 -11.68 -3.11 11.26
C ALA A 122 -11.91 -4.60 10.94
N ALA A 123 -10.97 -5.50 11.26
CA ALA A 123 -11.00 -6.91 10.86
C ALA A 123 -12.31 -7.63 11.20
N THR A 124 -12.87 -7.39 12.39
CA THR A 124 -14.14 -7.98 12.82
C THR A 124 -15.36 -7.50 12.02
N HIS A 125 -15.27 -6.32 11.41
CA HIS A 125 -16.33 -5.70 10.60
C HIS A 125 -16.19 -6.00 9.11
N LEU A 126 -14.96 -6.27 8.63
CA LEU A 126 -14.65 -6.55 7.23
C LEU A 126 -14.76 -8.06 6.93
N ASN A 127 -15.92 -8.64 7.19
CA ASN A 127 -16.20 -10.07 7.10
C ASN A 127 -17.09 -10.47 5.92
N THR A 128 -17.49 -9.50 5.08
CA THR A 128 -18.28 -9.74 3.86
C THR A 128 -17.68 -8.98 2.69
N LEU A 129 -17.83 -9.54 1.47
CA LEU A 129 -17.31 -8.91 0.25
C LEU A 129 -17.77 -7.44 0.07
N PRO A 130 -19.06 -7.07 0.26
CA PRO A 130 -19.47 -5.68 0.11
C PRO A 130 -18.78 -4.73 1.10
N ARG A 131 -18.54 -5.17 2.35
CA ARG A 131 -17.85 -4.37 3.36
C ARG A 131 -16.37 -4.19 3.02
N ILE A 132 -15.71 -5.26 2.57
CA ILE A 132 -14.31 -5.20 2.11
C ILE A 132 -14.20 -4.28 0.90
N ALA A 133 -15.08 -4.43 -0.09
CA ALA A 133 -15.07 -3.61 -1.29
C ALA A 133 -15.33 -2.12 -0.99
N GLY A 134 -16.32 -1.82 -0.15
CA GLY A 134 -16.58 -0.45 0.30
C GLY A 134 -15.42 0.16 1.07
N ALA A 135 -14.81 -0.59 2.00
CA ALA A 135 -13.63 -0.15 2.72
C ALA A 135 -12.44 0.07 1.78
N ALA A 136 -12.22 -0.82 0.82
CA ALA A 136 -11.14 -0.69 -0.16
C ALA A 136 -11.31 0.55 -1.04
N ALA A 137 -12.54 0.85 -1.47
CA ALA A 137 -12.85 2.06 -2.23
C ALA A 137 -12.55 3.33 -1.40
N LEU A 138 -12.98 3.40 -0.15
CA LEU A 138 -12.68 4.52 0.76
C LEU A 138 -11.18 4.63 1.04
N CYS A 139 -10.49 3.50 1.18
CA CYS A 139 -9.04 3.47 1.35
C CYS A 139 -8.28 3.98 0.11
N GLY A 140 -8.86 3.90 -1.09
CA GLY A 140 -8.32 4.55 -2.29
C GLY A 140 -8.21 6.05 -2.12
N PHE A 141 -9.29 6.71 -1.73
CA PHE A 141 -9.29 8.15 -1.42
C PHE A 141 -8.29 8.51 -0.32
N LEU A 142 -8.32 7.76 0.79
CA LEU A 142 -7.38 7.99 1.90
C LEU A 142 -5.93 7.93 1.43
N PHE A 143 -5.57 6.92 0.65
CA PHE A 143 -4.23 6.76 0.11
C PHE A 143 -3.83 7.95 -0.77
N ASP A 144 -4.68 8.34 -1.72
CA ASP A 144 -4.40 9.45 -2.65
C ASP A 144 -4.28 10.78 -1.90
N TRP A 145 -5.08 11.01 -0.87
CA TRP A 145 -4.98 12.21 -0.03
C TRP A 145 -3.71 12.23 0.81
N VAL A 146 -3.26 11.08 1.33
CA VAL A 146 -1.97 10.98 2.03
C VAL A 146 -0.81 11.31 1.07
N ILE A 147 -0.84 10.78 -0.16
CA ILE A 147 0.18 11.11 -1.17
C ILE A 147 0.13 12.58 -1.54
N SER A 148 -1.05 13.17 -1.65
CA SER A 148 -1.24 14.59 -1.94
C SER A 148 -0.53 15.51 -0.94
N LEU A 149 -0.30 15.07 0.30
CA LEU A 149 0.50 15.82 1.26
C LEU A 149 1.95 16.03 0.82
N SER A 150 2.45 15.24 -0.11
CA SER A 150 3.81 15.42 -0.66
C SER A 150 4.00 16.77 -1.35
N ILE A 151 2.92 17.39 -1.86
CA ILE A 151 2.99 18.72 -2.49
C ILE A 151 3.30 19.86 -1.52
N LEU A 152 3.10 19.65 -0.22
CA LEU A 152 3.45 20.66 0.80
C LEU A 152 4.92 21.07 0.72
N HIS A 153 5.78 20.17 0.22
CA HIS A 153 7.21 20.42 0.05
C HIS A 153 7.56 21.18 -1.25
N THR A 154 6.62 21.27 -2.20
CA THR A 154 6.86 21.93 -3.50
C THR A 154 6.01 23.17 -3.71
N LEU A 155 4.69 23.03 -3.50
CA LEU A 155 3.72 24.07 -3.82
C LEU A 155 3.22 24.83 -2.58
N GLY A 156 3.54 24.30 -1.39
CA GLY A 156 3.11 24.88 -0.12
C GLY A 156 1.65 24.59 0.24
N PRO A 157 1.24 24.92 1.49
CA PRO A 157 -0.05 24.52 2.05
C PRO A 157 -1.26 25.18 1.37
N SER A 158 -1.09 26.37 0.78
CA SER A 158 -2.20 27.08 0.11
C SER A 158 -2.72 26.39 -1.13
N MET A 159 -1.89 25.57 -1.77
CA MET A 159 -2.25 24.83 -3.00
C MET A 159 -2.88 23.47 -2.73
N LEU A 160 -2.81 22.96 -1.50
CA LEU A 160 -3.28 21.62 -1.16
C LEU A 160 -4.78 21.41 -1.47
N PRO A 161 -5.72 22.32 -1.12
CA PRO A 161 -7.13 22.13 -1.45
C PRO A 161 -7.39 22.02 -2.95
N ALA A 162 -6.77 22.91 -3.74
CA ALA A 162 -6.91 22.90 -5.19
C ALA A 162 -6.33 21.62 -5.80
N TYR A 163 -5.21 21.13 -5.27
CA TYR A 163 -4.58 19.89 -5.71
C TYR A 163 -5.45 18.66 -5.43
N ILE A 164 -6.03 18.56 -4.22
CA ILE A 164 -6.96 17.48 -3.87
C ILE A 164 -8.19 17.50 -4.79
N ILE A 165 -8.80 18.68 -5.02
CA ILE A 165 -9.95 18.80 -5.91
C ILE A 165 -9.61 18.37 -7.34
N ALA A 166 -8.46 18.78 -7.86
CA ALA A 166 -7.99 18.38 -9.19
C ALA A 166 -7.68 16.87 -9.27
N GLY A 167 -7.34 16.24 -8.15
CA GLY A 167 -7.07 14.80 -8.02
C GLY A 167 -8.32 13.91 -8.01
N LEU A 168 -9.51 14.44 -7.70
CA LEU A 168 -10.73 13.65 -7.53
C LEU A 168 -11.05 12.66 -8.67
N PRO A 169 -10.83 12.97 -9.97
CA PRO A 169 -11.02 11.98 -11.02
C PRO A 169 -10.11 10.76 -10.89
N PHE A 170 -8.87 10.94 -10.43
CA PHE A 170 -7.90 9.86 -10.19
C PHE A 170 -8.27 9.07 -8.93
N ASP A 171 -8.74 9.75 -7.88
CA ASP A 171 -9.25 9.11 -6.65
C ASP A 171 -10.44 8.20 -6.97
N LEU A 172 -11.35 8.65 -7.86
CA LEU A 172 -12.49 7.85 -8.33
C LEU A 172 -12.02 6.60 -9.10
N LEU A 173 -11.04 6.74 -10.00
CA LEU A 173 -10.46 5.60 -10.72
C LEU A 173 -9.82 4.61 -9.74
N HIS A 174 -9.12 5.09 -8.71
CA HIS A 174 -8.56 4.26 -7.65
C HIS A 174 -9.65 3.49 -6.89
N ALA A 175 -10.72 4.20 -6.48
CA ALA A 175 -11.85 3.59 -5.79
C ALA A 175 -12.53 2.51 -6.65
N MET A 176 -12.76 2.79 -7.93
CA MET A 176 -13.36 1.82 -8.87
C MET A 176 -12.44 0.62 -9.10
N GLY A 177 -11.13 0.85 -9.27
CA GLY A 177 -10.14 -0.21 -9.35
C GLY A 177 -10.13 -1.09 -8.10
N ASN A 178 -10.22 -0.47 -6.92
CA ASN A 178 -10.29 -1.19 -5.65
C ASN A 178 -11.56 -2.02 -5.49
N LEU A 179 -12.73 -1.54 -5.99
CA LEU A 179 -13.95 -2.36 -6.03
C LEU A 179 -13.75 -3.61 -6.89
N PHE A 180 -13.15 -3.45 -8.07
CA PHE A 180 -12.85 -4.56 -8.97
C PHE A 180 -11.86 -5.55 -8.32
N PHE A 181 -10.73 -5.06 -7.79
CA PHE A 181 -9.74 -5.93 -7.15
C PHE A 181 -10.26 -6.58 -5.87
N ALA A 182 -11.12 -5.92 -5.09
CA ALA A 182 -11.75 -6.54 -3.94
C ALA A 182 -12.66 -7.70 -4.36
N ALA A 183 -13.47 -7.52 -5.39
CA ALA A 183 -14.33 -8.58 -5.91
C ALA A 183 -13.53 -9.78 -6.44
N TRP A 184 -12.37 -9.53 -7.02
CA TRP A 184 -11.51 -10.58 -7.58
C TRP A 184 -10.62 -11.25 -6.55
N LEU A 185 -10.01 -10.48 -5.63
CA LEU A 185 -8.95 -10.96 -4.74
C LEU A 185 -9.41 -11.34 -3.34
N ALA A 186 -10.54 -10.80 -2.84
CA ALA A 186 -10.89 -10.96 -1.42
C ALA A 186 -11.05 -12.42 -1.01
N SER A 187 -11.81 -13.21 -1.76
CA SER A 187 -12.05 -14.61 -1.43
C SER A 187 -10.78 -15.48 -1.60
N PRO A 188 -10.12 -15.50 -2.78
CA PRO A 188 -8.96 -16.36 -2.96
C PRO A 188 -7.80 -16.00 -2.03
N LEU A 189 -7.62 -14.72 -1.71
CA LEU A 189 -6.56 -14.30 -0.80
C LEU A 189 -6.85 -14.69 0.65
N ALA A 190 -8.09 -14.51 1.11
CA ALA A 190 -8.53 -14.98 2.42
C ALA A 190 -8.33 -16.50 2.56
N ASP A 191 -8.68 -17.27 1.54
CA ASP A 191 -8.51 -18.73 1.53
C ASP A 191 -7.02 -19.12 1.61
N ILE A 192 -6.16 -18.47 0.84
CA ILE A 192 -4.71 -18.72 0.86
C ILE A 192 -4.15 -18.40 2.25
N ILE A 193 -4.45 -17.23 2.80
CA ILE A 193 -3.95 -16.81 4.11
C ILE A 193 -4.43 -17.76 5.21
N ASN A 194 -5.72 -18.08 5.23
CA ASN A 194 -6.30 -18.97 6.25
C ASN A 194 -5.71 -20.38 6.20
N ARG A 195 -5.47 -20.96 5.01
CA ARG A 195 -4.81 -22.27 4.88
C ARG A 195 -3.40 -22.26 5.44
N HIS A 196 -2.67 -21.16 5.33
CA HIS A 196 -1.32 -21.03 5.88
C HIS A 196 -1.31 -20.84 7.39
N GLN A 197 -2.40 -20.32 7.99
CA GLN A 197 -2.54 -20.14 9.44
C GLN A 197 -3.03 -21.39 10.15
N VAL A 198 -3.90 -22.22 9.53
CA VAL A 198 -4.49 -23.43 10.13
C VAL A 198 -3.48 -24.58 10.27
N VAL A 199 -2.40 -24.61 9.51
CA VAL A 199 -1.37 -25.67 9.58
C VAL A 199 -0.42 -25.49 10.79
N THR A 200 -0.60 -24.46 11.59
CA THR A 200 0.23 -24.14 12.78
C THR A 200 -0.42 -24.50 14.11
N LEU A 201 -1.55 -25.24 14.12
CA LEU A 201 -2.17 -25.87 15.28
C LEU A 201 -1.93 -27.38 15.28
#